data_fb7f5cb14ed0d8ff660fc5c8a037c3ab
#
_entry.id   fb7f5cb14ed0d8ff660fc5c8a037c3ab
#
_cell.length_a   1.000
_cell.length_b   1.000
_cell.length_c   1.000
_cell.angle_alpha   90.00
_cell.angle_beta   90.00
_cell.angle_gamma   90.00
#
_symmetry.space_group_name_H-M   'P 1'
#
loop_
_entity.id
_entity.type
_entity.pdbx_description
1 polymer ?
#
loop_
_entity_poly.entity_id
_entity_poly.type
_entity_poly.pdbx_seq_one_letter_code
_entity_poly.pdbx_strand_id
1 'polypeptide(L)'
;MIDKDSKYFSLSGDIPIGGPSTWQSIDWDQRRVVSVTMDGEQDDESLAIEHFSRHSNQLSPDIHRIYVSHNGEINSTYTDSKNGPTCCVHYPSLHDACPPEEVQIVRRDKLEELERLGPDADLVAYSPCIEGSAKKGVFKYYFLWQYAQMSWKEMNLWMRLPCNPNIVPFDQVVVDELEGRIVGFTSNYVPGGNLEENKSRVFKLKWLQQLIKVVDELNLGPGIAHQDIAPRNLLINESTDSIMLFDFNFAARINCPSSGEGESYVEERNDIKGVIFTTYEIITQDDSLRSIPHEDQNLDNLELKWVTHPEVKLDHPVESYQLMLKEWRERRERDSRSGNVPRLIDWPAMPKPPQKTISLKTVQGQTTSVTVDNWYERRQDIRGRGDKVLNWERPPQRLLDNGIRVLSTGEILNC
;
A
#
# COMPACT_ATOMS: atom_id res chain seq x y z
N MET A 1 -7.17 -13.37 0.21
CA MET A 1 -5.86 -14.02 -0.15
C MET A 1 -5.13 -13.13 -1.14
N ILE A 2 -3.84 -12.89 -0.95
CA ILE A 2 -3.03 -12.08 -1.88
C ILE A 2 -3.10 -12.70 -3.28
N ASP A 3 -3.37 -11.88 -4.29
CA ASP A 3 -3.38 -12.31 -5.69
C ASP A 3 -2.02 -12.92 -6.09
N LYS A 4 -2.05 -13.93 -6.98
CA LYS A 4 -0.82 -14.63 -7.38
C LYS A 4 0.20 -13.70 -8.04
N ASP A 5 -0.28 -12.74 -8.82
CA ASP A 5 0.57 -11.81 -9.57
C ASP A 5 1.18 -10.73 -8.64
N SER A 6 0.54 -10.48 -7.49
CA SER A 6 1.03 -9.55 -6.47
C SER A 6 1.80 -10.22 -5.33
N LYS A 7 1.80 -11.57 -5.28
CA LYS A 7 2.37 -12.32 -4.15
C LYS A 7 3.88 -12.28 -4.10
N TYR A 8 4.54 -12.27 -5.25
CA TYR A 8 6.00 -12.32 -5.35
C TYR A 8 6.53 -11.10 -6.07
N PHE A 9 7.65 -10.59 -5.58
CA PHE A 9 8.29 -9.40 -6.13
C PHE A 9 9.81 -9.52 -5.99
N SER A 10 10.57 -8.89 -6.91
CA SER A 10 12.02 -8.78 -6.80
C SER A 10 12.43 -7.42 -6.27
N LEU A 11 13.28 -7.39 -5.24
CA LEU A 11 13.80 -6.15 -4.66
C LEU A 11 15.02 -5.61 -5.40
N SER A 12 15.92 -6.50 -5.77
CA SER A 12 17.21 -6.16 -6.40
C SER A 12 17.86 -7.41 -6.98
N GLY A 13 18.73 -7.21 -7.97
CA GLY A 13 19.58 -8.23 -8.55
C GLY A 13 21.06 -7.87 -8.41
N ASP A 14 21.90 -8.88 -8.24
CA ASP A 14 23.35 -8.84 -8.38
C ASP A 14 23.73 -9.76 -9.54
N ILE A 15 24.24 -9.16 -10.65
CA ILE A 15 24.48 -9.85 -11.90
C ILE A 15 25.94 -9.63 -12.30
N PRO A 16 26.86 -10.39 -11.70
CA PRO A 16 28.29 -10.30 -12.06
C PRO A 16 28.52 -10.84 -13.48
N ILE A 17 29.50 -10.27 -14.17
CA ILE A 17 29.92 -10.73 -15.49
C ILE A 17 30.34 -12.20 -15.42
N GLY A 18 29.71 -13.05 -16.23
CA GLY A 18 29.93 -14.50 -16.22
C GLY A 18 29.06 -15.25 -15.20
N GLY A 19 28.28 -14.57 -14.39
CA GLY A 19 27.41 -15.17 -13.37
C GLY A 19 28.15 -15.75 -12.17
N PRO A 20 27.43 -16.44 -11.26
CA PRO A 20 25.99 -16.63 -11.21
C PRO A 20 25.25 -15.35 -10.79
N SER A 21 24.02 -15.19 -11.27
CA SER A 21 23.13 -14.09 -10.89
C SER A 21 22.38 -14.41 -9.60
N THR A 22 22.15 -13.39 -8.76
CA THR A 22 21.38 -13.54 -7.52
C THR A 22 20.34 -12.45 -7.41
N TRP A 23 19.06 -12.84 -7.28
CA TRP A 23 17.95 -11.93 -7.09
C TRP A 23 17.37 -12.04 -5.67
N GLN A 24 17.04 -10.90 -5.07
CA GLN A 24 16.40 -10.82 -3.78
C GLN A 24 14.87 -10.82 -3.99
N SER A 25 14.24 -11.98 -3.82
CA SER A 25 12.82 -12.15 -4.05
C SER A 25 12.03 -12.11 -2.74
N ILE A 26 10.88 -11.44 -2.75
CA ILE A 26 9.95 -11.35 -1.62
C ILE A 26 8.77 -12.30 -1.85
N ASP A 27 8.37 -12.99 -0.80
CA ASP A 27 7.05 -13.56 -0.62
C ASP A 27 6.24 -12.67 0.34
N TRP A 28 5.29 -11.92 -0.20
CA TRP A 28 4.41 -11.05 0.57
C TRP A 28 3.48 -11.83 1.50
N ASP A 29 3.10 -13.05 1.12
CA ASP A 29 2.28 -13.90 1.96
C ASP A 29 3.00 -14.24 3.27
N GLN A 30 4.27 -14.62 3.20
CA GLN A 30 5.07 -14.94 4.37
C GLN A 30 5.91 -13.76 4.90
N ARG A 31 5.87 -12.59 4.26
CA ARG A 31 6.72 -11.41 4.54
C ARG A 31 8.20 -11.79 4.61
N ARG A 32 8.64 -12.58 3.65
CA ARG A 32 9.94 -13.24 3.67
C ARG A 32 10.76 -12.85 2.45
N VAL A 33 12.04 -12.61 2.66
CA VAL A 33 13.00 -12.36 1.59
C VAL A 33 13.91 -13.58 1.42
N VAL A 34 14.01 -14.06 0.18
CA VAL A 34 14.87 -15.19 -0.17
C VAL A 34 15.76 -14.80 -1.35
N SER A 35 17.06 -15.06 -1.22
CA SER A 35 18.00 -14.91 -2.35
C SER A 35 17.85 -16.10 -3.30
N VAL A 36 17.55 -15.82 -4.56
CA VAL A 36 17.48 -16.82 -5.63
C VAL A 36 18.73 -16.68 -6.50
N THR A 37 19.62 -17.66 -6.45
CA THR A 37 20.83 -17.69 -7.26
C THR A 37 20.65 -18.64 -8.42
N MET A 38 21.02 -18.21 -9.62
CA MET A 38 20.88 -18.95 -10.88
C MET A 38 22.19 -18.92 -11.66
N ASP A 39 22.45 -19.98 -12.46
CA ASP A 39 23.61 -20.03 -13.34
C ASP A 39 23.58 -18.94 -14.42
N GLY A 40 24.75 -18.42 -14.73
CA GLY A 40 24.94 -17.44 -15.81
C GLY A 40 24.48 -16.03 -15.43
N GLU A 41 24.49 -15.16 -16.44
CA GLU A 41 24.01 -13.79 -16.34
C GLU A 41 22.50 -13.77 -16.67
N GLN A 42 21.67 -13.61 -15.64
CA GLN A 42 20.22 -13.54 -15.77
C GLN A 42 19.77 -12.13 -15.39
N ASP A 43 19.47 -11.31 -16.38
CA ASP A 43 19.04 -9.92 -16.23
C ASP A 43 17.52 -9.75 -16.12
N ASP A 44 16.76 -10.84 -16.31
CA ASP A 44 15.31 -10.87 -16.15
C ASP A 44 14.94 -11.41 -14.76
N GLU A 45 14.39 -10.53 -13.92
CA GLU A 45 13.90 -10.88 -12.58
C GLU A 45 12.72 -11.86 -12.61
N SER A 46 11.95 -11.90 -13.70
CA SER A 46 10.76 -12.75 -13.84
C SER A 46 11.10 -14.22 -13.69
N LEU A 47 12.28 -14.64 -14.16
CA LEU A 47 12.75 -16.01 -14.02
C LEU A 47 13.04 -16.38 -12.55
N ALA A 48 13.63 -15.47 -11.79
CA ALA A 48 13.87 -15.67 -10.37
C ALA A 48 12.55 -15.75 -9.58
N ILE A 49 11.59 -14.90 -9.91
CA ILE A 49 10.23 -14.90 -9.34
C ILE A 49 9.52 -16.22 -9.66
N GLU A 50 9.58 -16.69 -10.92
CA GLU A 50 8.99 -17.97 -11.33
C GLU A 50 9.57 -19.14 -10.52
N HIS A 51 10.89 -19.23 -10.43
CA HIS A 51 11.55 -20.30 -9.68
C HIS A 51 11.22 -20.23 -8.19
N PHE A 52 11.25 -19.02 -7.59
CA PHE A 52 10.89 -18.85 -6.20
C PHE A 52 9.45 -19.24 -5.92
N SER A 53 8.49 -18.80 -6.74
CA SER A 53 7.07 -19.09 -6.58
C SER A 53 6.77 -20.60 -6.61
N ARG A 54 7.48 -21.33 -7.45
CA ARG A 54 7.36 -22.80 -7.59
C ARG A 54 7.71 -23.53 -6.28
N HIS A 55 8.70 -23.02 -5.55
CA HIS A 55 9.27 -23.70 -4.39
C HIS A 55 8.90 -23.09 -3.04
N SER A 56 8.45 -21.84 -2.98
CA SER A 56 8.27 -21.06 -1.73
C SER A 56 7.48 -21.79 -0.64
N ASN A 57 6.42 -22.51 -1.03
CA ASN A 57 5.58 -23.25 -0.09
C ASN A 57 6.24 -24.49 0.55
N GLN A 58 7.34 -24.98 -0.03
CA GLN A 58 8.07 -26.17 0.42
C GLN A 58 9.32 -25.79 1.21
N LEU A 59 9.76 -24.52 1.12
CA LEU A 59 10.94 -24.06 1.82
C LEU A 59 10.67 -23.91 3.32
N SER A 60 11.54 -24.50 4.14
CA SER A 60 11.53 -24.28 5.58
C SER A 60 11.72 -22.79 5.90
N PRO A 61 11.11 -22.25 6.99
CA PRO A 61 11.21 -20.84 7.37
C PRO A 61 12.63 -20.33 7.56
N ASP A 62 13.59 -21.18 7.89
CA ASP A 62 15.00 -20.83 8.11
C ASP A 62 15.83 -20.75 6.82
N ILE A 63 15.30 -21.16 5.66
CA ILE A 63 16.00 -21.08 4.37
C ILE A 63 15.90 -19.65 3.84
N HIS A 64 17.04 -18.97 3.68
CA HIS A 64 17.15 -17.59 3.19
C HIS A 64 17.81 -17.48 1.82
N ARG A 65 18.34 -18.59 1.28
CA ARG A 65 18.89 -18.64 -0.07
C ARG A 65 18.64 -19.99 -0.70
N ILE A 66 18.30 -19.97 -1.98
CA ILE A 66 18.23 -21.15 -2.84
C ILE A 66 19.15 -20.97 -4.04
N TYR A 67 19.76 -22.06 -4.50
CA TYR A 67 20.48 -22.13 -5.75
C TYR A 67 19.65 -22.99 -6.72
N VAL A 68 19.28 -22.42 -7.84
CA VAL A 68 18.35 -23.04 -8.80
C VAL A 68 19.09 -23.30 -10.11
N SER A 69 18.95 -24.49 -10.64
CA SER A 69 19.48 -24.87 -11.96
C SER A 69 18.66 -24.22 -13.09
N HIS A 70 19.19 -24.26 -14.29
CA HIS A 70 18.53 -23.69 -15.47
C HIS A 70 17.14 -24.31 -15.80
N ASN A 71 16.84 -25.51 -15.29
CA ASN A 71 15.52 -26.14 -15.43
C ASN A 71 14.56 -25.85 -14.25
N GLY A 72 14.98 -24.99 -13.31
CA GLY A 72 14.16 -24.57 -12.20
C GLY A 72 14.17 -25.52 -10.99
N GLU A 73 15.03 -26.53 -10.95
CA GLU A 73 15.17 -27.40 -9.78
C GLU A 73 16.14 -26.83 -8.75
N ILE A 74 15.83 -27.00 -7.47
CA ILE A 74 16.70 -26.56 -6.38
C ILE A 74 17.93 -27.47 -6.30
N ASN A 75 19.10 -26.91 -6.56
CA ASN A 75 20.39 -27.59 -6.40
C ASN A 75 20.87 -27.61 -4.94
N SER A 76 20.65 -26.50 -4.24
CA SER A 76 21.03 -26.37 -2.84
C SER A 76 20.21 -25.29 -2.13
N THR A 77 20.13 -25.42 -0.81
CA THR A 77 19.49 -24.45 0.07
C THR A 77 20.45 -24.05 1.17
N TYR A 78 20.32 -22.81 1.65
CA TYR A 78 21.20 -22.27 2.69
C TYR A 78 20.36 -21.59 3.78
N THR A 79 20.68 -21.95 5.01
CA THR A 79 20.12 -21.38 6.24
C THR A 79 21.06 -20.33 6.85
N ASP A 80 22.14 -19.95 6.15
CA ASP A 80 23.17 -19.08 6.68
C ASP A 80 22.61 -17.69 7.00
N SER A 81 22.48 -17.43 8.28
CA SER A 81 22.06 -16.16 8.81
C SER A 81 23.09 -15.04 8.59
N LYS A 82 24.37 -15.37 8.34
CA LYS A 82 25.45 -14.37 8.20
C LYS A 82 25.32 -13.56 6.92
N ASN A 83 24.73 -14.13 5.88
CA ASN A 83 24.51 -13.48 4.58
C ASN A 83 23.03 -13.36 4.22
N GLY A 84 22.14 -13.48 5.21
CA GLY A 84 20.70 -13.37 5.00
C GLY A 84 20.32 -12.01 4.40
N PRO A 85 19.42 -11.98 3.40
CA PRO A 85 19.01 -10.76 2.71
C PRO A 85 18.06 -9.88 3.54
N THR A 86 17.55 -10.38 4.67
CA THR A 86 16.55 -9.68 5.46
C THR A 86 17.12 -8.44 6.11
N CYS A 87 16.48 -7.31 5.84
CA CYS A 87 16.79 -6.02 6.42
C CYS A 87 15.70 -5.61 7.42
N CYS A 88 16.09 -4.85 8.44
CA CYS A 88 15.19 -4.28 9.43
C CYS A 88 15.11 -2.77 9.21
N VAL A 89 13.91 -2.26 9.03
CA VAL A 89 13.64 -0.84 8.79
C VAL A 89 13.81 -0.05 10.08
N HIS A 90 14.33 1.17 9.99
CA HIS A 90 14.31 2.13 11.09
C HIS A 90 12.96 2.82 11.15
N TYR A 91 12.12 2.42 12.10
CA TYR A 91 10.78 2.95 12.28
C TYR A 91 10.79 4.27 13.08
N PRO A 92 9.94 5.25 12.71
CA PRO A 92 9.81 6.50 13.45
C PRO A 92 9.14 6.27 14.82
N SER A 93 9.39 7.18 15.74
CA SER A 93 8.74 7.16 17.05
C SER A 93 7.31 7.73 16.98
N LEU A 94 6.49 7.38 17.98
CA LEU A 94 5.15 7.96 18.09
C LEU A 94 5.20 9.48 18.25
N HIS A 95 6.23 10.00 18.95
CA HIS A 95 6.43 11.44 19.12
C HIS A 95 6.62 12.17 17.78
N ASP A 96 7.29 11.55 16.80
CA ASP A 96 7.52 12.16 15.49
C ASP A 96 6.22 12.39 14.70
N ALA A 97 5.22 11.52 14.90
CA ALA A 97 3.91 11.66 14.24
C ALA A 97 3.01 12.71 14.91
N CYS A 98 3.24 13.05 16.18
CA CYS A 98 2.37 13.96 16.94
C CYS A 98 0.88 13.68 16.68
N PRO A 99 0.38 12.46 16.96
CA PRO A 99 -1.00 12.11 16.66
C PRO A 99 -1.98 13.01 17.42
N PRO A 100 -3.17 13.33 16.85
CA PRO A 100 -4.26 13.96 17.60
C PRO A 100 -4.62 13.17 18.88
N GLU A 101 -5.05 13.85 19.93
CA GLU A 101 -5.33 13.24 21.25
C GLU A 101 -6.38 12.14 21.22
N GLU A 102 -7.33 12.23 20.28
CA GLU A 102 -8.40 11.24 20.09
C GLU A 102 -7.94 9.95 19.39
N VAL A 103 -6.76 9.97 18.73
CA VAL A 103 -6.24 8.82 18.02
C VAL A 103 -5.75 7.75 18.99
N GLN A 104 -6.31 6.57 18.86
CA GLN A 104 -5.94 5.42 19.67
C GLN A 104 -4.66 4.77 19.16
N ILE A 105 -3.96 4.08 20.05
CA ILE A 105 -2.72 3.38 19.74
C ILE A 105 -2.89 1.92 20.13
N VAL A 106 -2.48 1.02 19.25
CA VAL A 106 -2.48 -0.41 19.50
C VAL A 106 -1.10 -1.01 19.21
N ARG A 107 -0.72 -2.02 19.97
CA ARG A 107 0.51 -2.78 19.69
C ARG A 107 0.22 -3.86 18.66
N ARG A 108 1.17 -4.10 17.76
CA ARG A 108 1.08 -5.11 16.70
C ARG A 108 0.82 -6.53 17.25
N ASP A 109 1.34 -6.87 18.43
CA ASP A 109 1.11 -8.16 19.11
C ASP A 109 -0.31 -8.33 19.69
N LYS A 110 -1.20 -7.34 19.49
CA LYS A 110 -2.63 -7.42 19.86
C LYS A 110 -3.53 -7.61 18.64
N LEU A 111 -2.96 -7.64 17.45
CA LEU A 111 -3.68 -7.81 16.21
C LEU A 111 -3.61 -9.30 15.79
N GLU A 112 -4.75 -9.96 15.71
CA GLU A 112 -4.87 -11.32 15.19
C GLU A 112 -5.20 -11.26 13.69
N GLU A 113 -4.41 -11.92 12.87
CA GLU A 113 -4.65 -12.00 11.42
C GLU A 113 -5.91 -12.84 11.14
N LEU A 114 -6.78 -12.32 10.26
CA LEU A 114 -7.95 -13.04 9.76
C LEU A 114 -7.78 -13.37 8.28
N GLU A 115 -7.30 -12.40 7.48
CA GLU A 115 -7.14 -12.54 6.03
C GLU A 115 -6.07 -11.56 5.52
N ARG A 116 -5.32 -11.96 4.51
CA ARG A 116 -4.32 -11.13 3.82
C ARG A 116 -4.97 -10.52 2.59
N LEU A 117 -5.24 -9.20 2.65
CA LEU A 117 -5.96 -8.49 1.60
C LEU A 117 -5.03 -8.05 0.46
N GLY A 118 -3.77 -7.76 0.78
CA GLY A 118 -2.76 -7.31 -0.16
C GLY A 118 -1.34 -7.46 0.39
N PRO A 119 -0.33 -7.01 -0.34
CA PRO A 119 1.07 -7.08 0.09
C PRO A 119 1.35 -6.39 1.43
N ASP A 120 0.69 -5.26 1.69
CA ASP A 120 0.88 -4.40 2.86
C ASP A 120 -0.40 -4.17 3.66
N ALA A 121 -1.44 -5.01 3.45
CA ALA A 121 -2.75 -4.87 4.08
C ALA A 121 -3.34 -6.22 4.52
N ASP A 122 -3.69 -6.32 5.79
CA ASP A 122 -4.32 -7.49 6.38
C ASP A 122 -5.64 -7.12 7.07
N LEU A 123 -6.65 -7.97 6.95
CA LEU A 123 -7.81 -7.96 7.82
C LEU A 123 -7.40 -8.54 9.17
N VAL A 124 -7.61 -7.79 10.23
CA VAL A 124 -7.23 -8.18 11.59
C VAL A 124 -8.41 -8.07 12.56
N ALA A 125 -8.35 -8.86 13.63
CA ALA A 125 -9.22 -8.73 14.79
C ALA A 125 -8.41 -8.27 16.01
N TYR A 126 -9.00 -7.43 16.85
CA TYR A 126 -8.42 -6.99 18.10
C TYR A 126 -9.51 -6.62 19.10
N SER A 127 -9.20 -6.75 20.39
CA SER A 127 -10.11 -6.35 21.46
C SER A 127 -9.98 -4.84 21.68
N PRO A 128 -11.06 -4.06 21.64
CA PRO A 128 -11.03 -2.67 22.05
C PRO A 128 -10.66 -2.58 23.53
N CYS A 129 -10.04 -1.46 23.94
CA CYS A 129 -9.67 -1.20 25.35
C CYS A 129 -10.86 -1.17 26.33
N ILE A 130 -12.09 -1.08 25.81
CA ILE A 130 -13.35 -1.12 26.57
C ILE A 130 -14.01 -2.47 26.29
N GLU A 131 -14.54 -3.13 27.30
CA GLU A 131 -15.22 -4.43 27.18
C GLU A 131 -16.22 -4.45 26.03
N GLY A 132 -15.98 -5.30 25.03
CA GLY A 132 -16.79 -5.44 23.83
C GLY A 132 -16.40 -6.66 23.00
N SER A 133 -17.18 -6.98 21.98
CA SER A 133 -16.82 -8.00 21.00
C SER A 133 -15.58 -7.56 20.21
N ALA A 134 -14.78 -8.54 19.74
CA ALA A 134 -13.61 -8.28 18.90
C ALA A 134 -13.99 -7.39 17.70
N LYS A 135 -13.27 -6.29 17.53
CA LYS A 135 -13.41 -5.37 16.38
C LYS A 135 -12.59 -5.90 15.21
N LYS A 136 -13.08 -5.70 14.00
CA LYS A 136 -12.32 -5.95 12.77
C LYS A 136 -11.82 -4.63 12.20
N GLY A 137 -10.58 -4.63 11.73
CA GLY A 137 -9.96 -3.51 11.04
C GLY A 137 -9.05 -3.98 9.92
N VAL A 138 -8.68 -3.08 9.03
CA VAL A 138 -7.66 -3.31 8.01
C VAL A 138 -6.36 -2.72 8.54
N PHE A 139 -5.35 -3.56 8.74
CA PHE A 139 -4.01 -3.15 9.17
C PHE A 139 -3.14 -2.92 7.94
N LYS A 140 -2.76 -1.67 7.68
CA LYS A 140 -1.75 -1.28 6.68
C LYS A 140 -0.41 -1.08 7.37
N TYR A 141 0.65 -1.64 6.78
CA TYR A 141 2.00 -1.67 7.36
C TYR A 141 3.08 -1.63 6.29
N TYR A 142 4.32 -1.44 6.70
CA TYR A 142 5.47 -1.62 5.82
C TYR A 142 6.61 -2.33 6.54
N PHE A 143 7.31 -3.22 5.86
CA PHE A 143 8.52 -3.86 6.33
C PHE A 143 9.69 -3.71 5.35
N LEU A 144 9.46 -2.92 4.29
CA LEU A 144 10.45 -2.50 3.32
C LEU A 144 10.57 -0.98 3.40
N TRP A 145 11.80 -0.51 3.51
CA TRP A 145 12.07 0.92 3.68
C TRP A 145 11.57 1.79 2.51
N GLN A 146 11.48 1.22 1.29
CA GLN A 146 10.98 1.91 0.11
C GLN A 146 9.54 2.43 0.27
N TYR A 147 8.75 1.75 1.09
CA TYR A 147 7.35 2.13 1.36
C TYR A 147 7.19 3.07 2.57
N ALA A 148 8.27 3.34 3.30
CA ALA A 148 8.23 4.06 4.56
C ALA A 148 7.63 5.48 4.42
N GLN A 149 8.08 6.25 3.44
CA GLN A 149 7.58 7.63 3.24
C GLN A 149 6.12 7.66 2.80
N MET A 150 5.73 6.76 1.91
CA MET A 150 4.34 6.66 1.42
C MET A 150 3.40 6.28 2.56
N SER A 151 3.75 5.26 3.33
CA SER A 151 2.96 4.81 4.49
C SER A 151 2.89 5.87 5.60
N TRP A 152 4.00 6.58 5.86
CA TRP A 152 4.04 7.70 6.80
C TRP A 152 3.09 8.83 6.40
N LYS A 153 3.15 9.24 5.14
CA LYS A 153 2.29 10.29 4.59
C LYS A 153 0.82 9.90 4.68
N GLU A 154 0.47 8.71 4.18
CA GLU A 154 -0.89 8.20 4.19
C GLU A 154 -1.48 8.17 5.60
N MET A 155 -0.78 7.57 6.56
CA MET A 155 -1.18 7.52 7.95
C MET A 155 -1.42 8.92 8.53
N ASN A 156 -0.44 9.81 8.36
CA ASN A 156 -0.47 11.15 8.94
C ASN A 156 -1.55 12.03 8.33
N LEU A 157 -1.81 11.91 7.05
CA LEU A 157 -2.92 12.56 6.38
C LEU A 157 -4.25 12.00 6.88
N TRP A 158 -4.44 10.70 6.77
CA TRP A 158 -5.73 10.05 7.03
C TRP A 158 -6.23 10.26 8.46
N MET A 159 -5.35 10.16 9.47
CA MET A 159 -5.73 10.41 10.87
C MET A 159 -6.10 11.87 11.19
N ARG A 160 -5.82 12.81 10.26
CA ARG A 160 -6.14 14.25 10.42
C ARG A 160 -7.28 14.70 9.52
N LEU A 161 -7.79 13.82 8.65
CA LEU A 161 -8.95 14.15 7.84
C LEU A 161 -10.18 14.34 8.75
N PRO A 162 -11.03 15.34 8.46
CA PRO A 162 -12.28 15.49 9.18
C PRO A 162 -13.17 14.27 8.97
N CYS A 163 -13.95 13.93 10.00
CA CYS A 163 -14.90 12.82 9.90
C CYS A 163 -15.87 13.05 8.72
N ASN A 164 -15.96 12.08 7.84
CA ASN A 164 -16.76 12.12 6.63
C ASN A 164 -17.44 10.76 6.40
N PRO A 165 -18.77 10.71 6.21
CA PRO A 165 -19.49 9.45 6.01
C PRO A 165 -19.12 8.71 4.72
N ASN A 166 -18.47 9.39 3.78
CA ASN A 166 -18.01 8.84 2.51
C ASN A 166 -16.49 8.61 2.45
N ILE A 167 -15.82 8.63 3.62
CA ILE A 167 -14.42 8.21 3.79
C ILE A 167 -14.39 7.08 4.81
N VAL A 168 -13.63 6.02 4.52
CA VAL A 168 -13.41 4.95 5.51
C VAL A 168 -12.70 5.57 6.73
N PRO A 169 -13.25 5.40 7.96
CA PRO A 169 -12.64 5.99 9.14
C PRO A 169 -11.26 5.43 9.42
N PHE A 170 -10.29 6.31 9.68
CA PHE A 170 -9.05 5.95 10.35
C PHE A 170 -9.38 5.43 11.75
N ASP A 171 -8.62 4.45 12.25
CA ASP A 171 -8.93 3.84 13.54
C ASP A 171 -7.81 4.01 14.56
N GLN A 172 -6.64 3.39 14.36
CA GLN A 172 -5.55 3.43 15.34
C GLN A 172 -4.19 3.49 14.67
N VAL A 173 -3.21 4.09 15.34
CA VAL A 173 -1.80 3.93 15.02
C VAL A 173 -1.31 2.61 15.60
N VAL A 174 -0.59 1.83 14.79
CA VAL A 174 0.00 0.55 15.22
C VAL A 174 1.47 0.74 15.52
N VAL A 175 1.87 0.34 16.73
CA VAL A 175 3.26 0.37 17.16
C VAL A 175 3.81 -1.05 17.35
N ASP A 176 5.13 -1.19 17.23
CA ASP A 176 5.80 -2.46 17.46
C ASP A 176 5.78 -2.85 18.97
N GLU A 177 6.03 -4.12 19.22
CA GLU A 177 6.03 -4.71 20.56
C GLU A 177 7.35 -4.55 21.30
N LEU A 178 8.41 -4.06 20.65
CA LEU A 178 9.76 -3.95 21.23
C LEU A 178 10.03 -2.58 21.81
N GLU A 179 9.88 -1.52 20.99
CA GLU A 179 10.23 -0.14 21.32
C GLU A 179 9.05 0.84 21.23
N GLY A 180 7.89 0.38 20.78
CA GLY A 180 6.71 1.23 20.58
C GLY A 180 6.86 2.19 19.40
N ARG A 181 7.63 1.82 18.37
CA ARG A 181 7.78 2.59 17.13
C ARG A 181 6.66 2.31 16.16
N ILE A 182 6.33 3.28 15.33
CA ILE A 182 5.22 3.20 14.39
C ILE A 182 5.56 2.25 13.24
N VAL A 183 4.79 1.19 13.09
CA VAL A 183 4.94 0.19 12.03
C VAL A 183 3.79 0.21 11.01
N GLY A 184 2.75 0.98 11.28
CA GLY A 184 1.58 1.10 10.42
C GLY A 184 0.37 1.68 11.16
N PHE A 185 -0.81 1.42 10.63
CA PHE A 185 -2.08 1.90 11.19
C PHE A 185 -3.24 0.98 10.84
N THR A 186 -4.36 1.12 11.54
CA THR A 186 -5.60 0.44 11.18
C THR A 186 -6.65 1.44 10.69
N SER A 187 -7.50 0.96 9.78
CA SER A 187 -8.75 1.61 9.38
C SER A 187 -9.94 0.68 9.65
N ASN A 188 -11.14 1.22 9.68
CA ASN A 188 -12.33 0.40 9.87
C ASN A 188 -12.52 -0.57 8.69
N TYR A 189 -12.86 -1.81 9.00
CA TYR A 189 -13.22 -2.78 7.97
C TYR A 189 -14.64 -2.54 7.46
N VAL A 190 -14.78 -2.39 6.15
CA VAL A 190 -16.07 -2.31 5.46
C VAL A 190 -16.25 -3.61 4.66
N PRO A 191 -17.19 -4.48 5.05
CA PRO A 191 -17.38 -5.75 4.37
C PRO A 191 -17.97 -5.57 2.97
N GLY A 192 -17.80 -6.58 2.12
CA GLY A 192 -18.43 -6.65 0.80
C GLY A 192 -17.51 -6.34 -0.38
N GLY A 193 -16.23 -6.06 -0.13
CA GLY A 193 -15.24 -5.78 -1.18
C GLY A 193 -15.44 -4.44 -1.90
N ASN A 194 -14.52 -4.10 -2.77
CA ASN A 194 -14.55 -2.86 -3.55
C ASN A 194 -15.39 -3.00 -4.84
N LEU A 195 -15.55 -1.90 -5.57
CA LEU A 195 -16.36 -1.90 -6.80
C LEU A 195 -15.68 -2.62 -7.98
N GLU A 196 -14.37 -2.82 -7.94
CA GLU A 196 -13.66 -3.62 -8.95
C GLU A 196 -13.91 -5.11 -8.78
N GLU A 197 -13.95 -5.60 -7.53
CA GLU A 197 -14.25 -7.00 -7.21
C GLU A 197 -15.72 -7.35 -7.41
N ASN A 198 -16.63 -6.40 -7.23
CA ASN A 198 -18.07 -6.58 -7.28
C ASN A 198 -18.73 -5.89 -8.50
N LYS A 199 -18.26 -6.23 -9.70
CA LYS A 199 -18.76 -5.65 -10.97
C LYS A 199 -20.26 -5.89 -11.23
N SER A 200 -20.85 -6.93 -10.66
CA SER A 200 -22.29 -7.24 -10.80
C SER A 200 -23.21 -6.41 -9.90
N ARG A 201 -22.67 -5.59 -9.00
CA ARG A 201 -23.44 -4.72 -8.11
C ARG A 201 -24.13 -3.61 -8.91
N VAL A 202 -25.37 -3.28 -8.54
CA VAL A 202 -26.07 -2.13 -9.15
C VAL A 202 -25.35 -0.86 -8.77
N PHE A 203 -24.74 -0.16 -9.74
CA PHE A 203 -24.12 1.14 -9.49
C PHE A 203 -25.20 2.23 -9.47
N LYS A 204 -25.27 2.98 -8.38
CA LYS A 204 -26.35 3.93 -8.12
C LYS A 204 -25.92 5.37 -8.38
N LEU A 205 -26.78 6.16 -8.99
CA LEU A 205 -26.52 7.58 -9.23
C LEU A 205 -26.21 8.35 -7.93
N LYS A 206 -26.86 7.97 -6.81
CA LYS A 206 -26.55 8.56 -5.50
C LYS A 206 -25.11 8.30 -5.04
N TRP A 207 -24.49 7.17 -5.41
CA TRP A 207 -23.12 6.89 -5.07
C TRP A 207 -22.14 7.79 -5.85
N LEU A 208 -22.44 8.07 -7.14
CA LEU A 208 -21.71 9.08 -7.89
C LEU A 208 -21.84 10.46 -7.25
N GLN A 209 -23.07 10.83 -6.83
CA GLN A 209 -23.29 12.10 -6.13
C GLN A 209 -22.49 12.20 -4.84
N GLN A 210 -22.42 11.13 -4.05
CA GLN A 210 -21.62 11.05 -2.83
C GLN A 210 -20.12 11.12 -3.11
N LEU A 211 -19.64 10.45 -4.18
CA LEU A 211 -18.23 10.52 -4.60
C LEU A 211 -17.85 11.93 -5.02
N ILE A 212 -18.66 12.58 -5.84
CA ILE A 212 -18.48 13.99 -6.22
C ILE A 212 -18.38 14.88 -4.98
N LYS A 213 -19.30 14.69 -4.04
CA LYS A 213 -19.36 15.48 -2.81
C LYS A 213 -18.09 15.32 -1.96
N VAL A 214 -17.65 14.08 -1.72
CA VAL A 214 -16.44 13.83 -0.90
C VAL A 214 -15.18 14.37 -1.57
N VAL A 215 -15.09 14.30 -2.90
CA VAL A 215 -13.97 14.89 -3.65
C VAL A 215 -14.00 16.41 -3.56
N ASP A 216 -15.16 17.05 -3.69
CA ASP A 216 -15.30 18.50 -3.50
C ASP A 216 -14.89 18.89 -2.06
N GLU A 217 -15.35 18.14 -1.05
CA GLU A 217 -15.02 18.39 0.35
C GLU A 217 -13.50 18.24 0.63
N LEU A 218 -12.84 17.25 0.04
CA LEU A 218 -11.38 17.07 0.16
C LEU A 218 -10.58 18.18 -0.57
N ASN A 219 -10.95 18.46 -1.81
CA ASN A 219 -10.17 19.40 -2.63
C ASN A 219 -10.37 20.86 -2.21
N LEU A 220 -11.61 21.26 -1.90
CA LEU A 220 -11.97 22.66 -1.64
C LEU A 220 -11.89 23.03 -0.15
N GLY A 221 -11.99 22.04 0.75
CA GLY A 221 -11.86 22.23 2.19
C GLY A 221 -10.39 22.18 2.63
N PRO A 222 -9.84 21.01 2.91
CA PRO A 222 -8.45 20.84 3.34
C PRO A 222 -7.41 21.01 2.21
N GLY A 223 -7.82 21.13 0.96
CA GLY A 223 -6.90 21.25 -0.17
C GLY A 223 -6.14 19.97 -0.50
N ILE A 224 -6.80 18.80 -0.31
CA ILE A 224 -6.22 17.50 -0.56
C ILE A 224 -6.79 16.90 -1.85
N ALA A 225 -5.93 16.46 -2.76
CA ALA A 225 -6.29 15.59 -3.86
C ALA A 225 -5.96 14.14 -3.50
N HIS A 226 -6.87 13.22 -3.81
CA HIS A 226 -6.66 11.79 -3.62
C HIS A 226 -5.68 11.21 -4.64
N GLN A 227 -5.76 11.64 -5.87
CA GLN A 227 -4.92 11.29 -7.03
C GLN A 227 -4.94 9.82 -7.47
N ASP A 228 -5.80 9.00 -6.86
CA ASP A 228 -5.98 7.59 -7.22
C ASP A 228 -7.44 7.16 -7.04
N ILE A 229 -8.37 7.96 -7.56
CA ILE A 229 -9.78 7.58 -7.56
C ILE A 229 -9.99 6.50 -8.64
N ALA A 230 -10.30 5.29 -8.19
CA ALA A 230 -10.48 4.11 -9.04
C ALA A 230 -11.49 3.15 -8.40
N PRO A 231 -12.13 2.22 -9.14
CA PRO A 231 -13.11 1.28 -8.58
C PRO A 231 -12.54 0.44 -7.43
N ARG A 232 -11.24 0.11 -7.45
CA ARG A 232 -10.55 -0.63 -6.38
C ARG A 232 -10.48 0.13 -5.06
N ASN A 233 -10.55 1.48 -5.08
CA ASN A 233 -10.47 2.37 -3.91
C ASN A 233 -11.85 2.85 -3.43
N LEU A 234 -12.92 2.20 -3.89
CA LEU A 234 -14.31 2.53 -3.55
C LEU A 234 -15.03 1.33 -2.94
N LEU A 235 -15.43 1.46 -1.69
CA LEU A 235 -16.22 0.46 -0.96
C LEU A 235 -17.67 0.91 -0.87
N ILE A 236 -18.58 -0.03 -0.66
CA ILE A 236 -19.98 0.26 -0.37
C ILE A 236 -20.31 -0.22 1.05
N ASN A 237 -20.67 0.73 1.89
CA ASN A 237 -21.25 0.40 3.18
C ASN A 237 -22.72 0.01 2.99
N GLU A 238 -23.01 -1.28 3.07
CA GLU A 238 -24.35 -1.82 2.82
C GLU A 238 -25.38 -1.37 3.87
N SER A 239 -24.94 -1.10 5.11
CA SER A 239 -25.84 -0.68 6.19
C SER A 239 -26.40 0.73 5.98
N THR A 240 -25.63 1.61 5.36
CA THR A 240 -26.02 2.99 5.04
C THR A 240 -26.30 3.19 3.55
N ASP A 241 -26.04 2.17 2.73
CA ASP A 241 -26.07 2.24 1.28
C ASP A 241 -25.30 3.45 0.73
N SER A 242 -24.06 3.60 1.19
CA SER A 242 -23.19 4.74 0.89
C SER A 242 -21.85 4.28 0.30
N ILE A 243 -21.34 5.04 -0.67
CA ILE A 243 -19.97 4.86 -1.17
C ILE A 243 -18.97 5.41 -0.14
N MET A 244 -17.82 4.74 -0.02
CA MET A 244 -16.74 5.14 0.88
C MET A 244 -15.40 5.07 0.13
N LEU A 245 -14.67 6.18 0.16
CA LEU A 245 -13.33 6.32 -0.40
C LEU A 245 -12.29 5.92 0.63
N PHE A 246 -11.21 5.27 0.21
CA PHE A 246 -10.08 4.87 1.04
C PHE A 246 -8.79 4.84 0.22
N ASP A 247 -7.66 4.48 0.84
CA ASP A 247 -6.34 4.36 0.21
C ASP A 247 -5.74 5.70 -0.24
N PHE A 248 -5.29 6.49 0.74
CA PHE A 248 -4.72 7.83 0.53
C PHE A 248 -3.21 7.83 0.21
N ASN A 249 -2.65 6.71 -0.24
CA ASN A 249 -1.22 6.54 -0.48
C ASN A 249 -0.66 7.51 -1.55
N PHE A 250 -1.46 7.89 -2.55
CA PHE A 250 -1.11 8.89 -3.57
C PHE A 250 -1.59 10.31 -3.26
N ALA A 251 -2.35 10.50 -2.17
CA ALA A 251 -2.92 11.80 -1.88
C ALA A 251 -1.85 12.87 -1.66
N ALA A 252 -2.15 14.11 -2.09
CA ALA A 252 -1.23 15.24 -1.96
C ALA A 252 -1.97 16.55 -1.73
N ARG A 253 -1.27 17.56 -1.21
CA ARG A 253 -1.77 18.92 -1.07
C ARG A 253 -1.84 19.60 -2.43
N ILE A 254 -3.02 20.13 -2.80
CA ILE A 254 -3.21 20.90 -4.03
C ILE A 254 -2.51 22.25 -3.89
N ASN A 255 -1.78 22.67 -4.93
CA ASN A 255 -1.07 23.96 -4.98
C ASN A 255 -0.03 24.18 -3.86
N CYS A 256 0.44 23.11 -3.22
CA CYS A 256 1.57 23.18 -2.32
C CYS A 256 2.86 22.90 -3.10
N PRO A 257 3.86 23.81 -3.11
CA PRO A 257 5.15 23.45 -3.68
C PRO A 257 5.69 22.27 -2.91
N SER A 258 6.16 21.24 -3.63
CA SER A 258 6.70 20.03 -3.02
C SER A 258 7.75 20.40 -1.98
N SER A 259 7.43 20.18 -0.70
CA SER A 259 8.33 20.49 0.41
C SER A 259 9.42 19.44 0.61
N GLY A 260 9.59 18.52 -0.35
CA GLY A 260 10.60 17.46 -0.26
C GLY A 260 10.10 16.11 -0.78
N GLU A 261 10.92 15.13 -0.60
CA GLU A 261 10.75 13.77 -1.10
C GLU A 261 9.40 13.15 -0.70
N GLY A 262 8.62 12.69 -1.67
CA GLY A 262 7.45 11.83 -1.48
C GLY A 262 6.07 12.52 -1.52
N GLU A 263 5.99 13.85 -1.60
CA GLU A 263 4.72 14.55 -1.76
C GLU A 263 4.74 15.42 -3.03
N SER A 264 4.03 15.00 -4.06
CA SER A 264 3.90 15.77 -5.30
C SER A 264 2.45 15.71 -5.77
N TYR A 265 1.80 16.86 -5.83
CA TYR A 265 0.56 16.98 -6.56
C TYR A 265 0.87 16.91 -8.07
N VAL A 266 0.21 16.01 -8.75
CA VAL A 266 0.32 15.80 -10.19
C VAL A 266 -0.99 16.19 -10.84
N GLU A 267 -1.01 17.29 -11.59
CA GLU A 267 -2.23 17.81 -12.22
C GLU A 267 -2.88 16.80 -13.16
N GLU A 268 -2.10 15.99 -13.84
CA GLU A 268 -2.54 14.93 -14.72
C GLU A 268 -3.29 13.80 -13.99
N ARG A 269 -3.17 13.76 -12.66
CA ARG A 269 -3.89 12.84 -11.76
C ARG A 269 -4.96 13.53 -10.93
N ASN A 270 -5.46 14.69 -11.35
CA ASN A 270 -6.47 15.40 -10.59
C ASN A 270 -7.75 14.58 -10.39
N ASP A 271 -8.42 14.82 -9.27
CA ASP A 271 -9.57 14.01 -8.83
C ASP A 271 -10.80 14.15 -9.72
N ILE A 272 -10.98 15.29 -10.42
CA ILE A 272 -12.10 15.47 -11.36
C ILE A 272 -11.98 14.46 -12.48
N LYS A 273 -10.80 14.35 -13.06
CA LYS A 273 -10.46 13.35 -14.07
C LYS A 273 -10.62 11.94 -13.52
N GLY A 274 -10.12 11.69 -12.30
CA GLY A 274 -10.25 10.40 -11.61
C GLY A 274 -11.71 9.95 -11.46
N VAL A 275 -12.62 10.80 -11.01
CA VAL A 275 -14.06 10.49 -10.87
C VAL A 275 -14.71 10.17 -12.22
N ILE A 276 -14.40 10.95 -13.26
CA ILE A 276 -14.97 10.75 -14.59
C ILE A 276 -14.51 9.41 -15.17
N PHE A 277 -13.22 9.10 -15.15
CA PHE A 277 -12.69 7.84 -15.64
C PHE A 277 -13.21 6.65 -14.84
N THR A 278 -13.24 6.75 -13.51
CA THR A 278 -13.79 5.71 -12.65
C THR A 278 -15.27 5.42 -12.95
N THR A 279 -16.08 6.45 -13.16
CA THR A 279 -17.49 6.27 -13.51
C THR A 279 -17.64 5.64 -14.90
N TYR A 280 -16.83 6.07 -15.87
CA TYR A 280 -16.77 5.48 -17.20
C TYR A 280 -16.43 4.00 -17.12
N GLU A 281 -15.37 3.65 -16.43
CA GLU A 281 -14.92 2.27 -16.26
C GLU A 281 -15.95 1.37 -15.58
N ILE A 282 -16.62 1.84 -14.52
CA ILE A 282 -17.68 1.09 -13.84
C ILE A 282 -18.84 0.80 -14.80
N ILE A 283 -19.22 1.77 -15.64
CA ILE A 283 -20.38 1.64 -16.55
C ILE A 283 -20.06 0.81 -17.78
N THR A 284 -18.88 0.99 -18.36
CA THR A 284 -18.49 0.35 -19.62
C THR A 284 -17.69 -0.94 -19.45
N GLN A 285 -17.11 -1.16 -18.25
CA GLN A 285 -16.08 -2.17 -17.97
C GLN A 285 -14.85 -2.10 -18.90
N ASP A 286 -14.61 -0.93 -19.47
CA ASP A 286 -13.42 -0.63 -20.28
C ASP A 286 -12.34 -0.04 -19.38
N ASP A 287 -11.32 -0.84 -19.07
CA ASP A 287 -10.16 -0.48 -18.26
C ASP A 287 -8.93 -0.11 -19.11
N SER A 288 -9.07 -0.02 -20.43
CA SER A 288 -7.97 0.29 -21.37
C SER A 288 -7.26 1.61 -21.04
N LEU A 289 -7.99 2.55 -20.44
CA LEU A 289 -7.42 3.84 -20.02
C LEU A 289 -6.35 3.71 -18.93
N ARG A 290 -6.37 2.63 -18.13
CA ARG A 290 -5.35 2.38 -17.10
C ARG A 290 -3.95 2.17 -17.67
N SER A 291 -3.85 1.65 -18.91
CA SER A 291 -2.58 1.44 -19.59
C SER A 291 -2.01 2.69 -20.24
N ILE A 292 -2.80 3.77 -20.32
CA ILE A 292 -2.39 5.05 -20.90
C ILE A 292 -1.74 5.90 -19.81
N PRO A 293 -0.53 6.47 -20.04
CA PRO A 293 0.07 7.41 -19.10
C PRO A 293 -0.87 8.57 -18.75
N HIS A 294 -0.85 9.03 -17.50
CA HIS A 294 -1.81 10.04 -17.02
C HIS A 294 -1.78 11.34 -17.82
N GLU A 295 -0.61 11.74 -18.31
CA GLU A 295 -0.42 12.91 -19.17
C GLU A 295 -1.10 12.77 -20.55
N ASP A 296 -1.25 11.55 -21.05
CA ASP A 296 -1.85 11.26 -22.35
C ASP A 296 -3.35 10.95 -22.27
N GLN A 297 -3.87 10.75 -21.04
CA GLN A 297 -5.29 10.50 -20.84
C GLN A 297 -6.11 11.78 -21.08
N ASN A 298 -7.00 11.80 -22.06
CA ASN A 298 -7.84 12.94 -22.39
C ASN A 298 -9.32 12.65 -22.17
N LEU A 299 -9.99 13.51 -21.37
CA LEU A 299 -11.43 13.44 -21.11
C LEU A 299 -12.29 13.60 -22.36
N ASP A 300 -11.82 14.38 -23.35
CA ASP A 300 -12.57 14.63 -24.58
C ASP A 300 -12.75 13.36 -25.42
N ASN A 301 -11.87 12.35 -25.22
CA ASN A 301 -12.00 11.04 -25.86
C ASN A 301 -13.19 10.22 -25.33
N LEU A 302 -13.72 10.56 -24.14
CA LEU A 302 -14.85 9.87 -23.50
C LEU A 302 -16.21 10.44 -23.90
N GLU A 303 -16.26 11.58 -24.60
CA GLU A 303 -17.50 12.36 -24.75
C GLU A 303 -18.58 11.73 -25.62
N LEU A 304 -18.28 10.77 -26.49
CA LEU A 304 -19.19 10.49 -27.59
C LEU A 304 -20.18 9.37 -27.37
N LYS A 305 -19.92 8.32 -26.61
CA LYS A 305 -20.95 7.31 -26.25
C LYS A 305 -20.42 6.32 -25.20
N TRP A 306 -20.88 6.44 -24.00
CA TRP A 306 -20.74 5.40 -23.00
C TRP A 306 -21.70 4.25 -23.32
N VAL A 307 -21.17 3.13 -23.77
CA VAL A 307 -21.95 1.92 -23.97
C VAL A 307 -21.94 1.13 -22.67
N THR A 308 -23.09 1.05 -22.02
CA THR A 308 -23.23 0.24 -20.79
C THR A 308 -22.88 -1.21 -21.12
N HIS A 309 -21.92 -1.79 -20.37
CA HIS A 309 -21.59 -3.20 -20.52
C HIS A 309 -22.80 -4.08 -20.16
N PRO A 310 -23.07 -5.18 -20.89
CA PRO A 310 -24.30 -6.00 -20.68
C PRO A 310 -24.48 -6.53 -19.25
N GLU A 311 -23.40 -6.74 -18.51
CA GLU A 311 -23.43 -7.24 -17.13
C GLU A 311 -23.60 -6.13 -16.09
N VAL A 312 -23.43 -4.85 -16.48
CA VAL A 312 -23.55 -3.71 -15.58
C VAL A 312 -25.02 -3.35 -15.36
N LYS A 313 -25.38 -3.16 -14.12
CA LYS A 313 -26.70 -2.72 -13.70
C LYS A 313 -26.62 -1.30 -13.14
N LEU A 314 -27.46 -0.41 -13.68
CA LEU A 314 -27.58 0.96 -13.22
C LEU A 314 -28.99 1.19 -12.69
N ASP A 315 -29.16 2.07 -11.71
CA ASP A 315 -30.49 2.47 -11.20
C ASP A 315 -31.12 3.64 -12.00
N HIS A 316 -30.32 4.30 -12.84
CA HIS A 316 -30.73 5.37 -13.74
C HIS A 316 -30.15 5.16 -15.14
N PRO A 317 -30.71 5.81 -16.18
CA PRO A 317 -30.11 5.83 -17.51
C PRO A 317 -28.69 6.39 -17.49
N VAL A 318 -27.79 5.89 -18.37
CA VAL A 318 -26.38 6.31 -18.43
C VAL A 318 -26.23 7.83 -18.64
N GLU A 319 -27.17 8.43 -19.37
CA GLU A 319 -27.21 9.86 -19.63
C GLU A 319 -27.34 10.70 -18.35
N SER A 320 -27.98 10.15 -17.30
CA SER A 320 -28.09 10.82 -16.00
C SER A 320 -26.73 10.95 -15.30
N TYR A 321 -25.89 9.92 -15.41
CA TYR A 321 -24.52 9.92 -14.87
C TYR A 321 -23.64 10.92 -15.65
N GLN A 322 -23.72 10.88 -16.99
CA GLN A 322 -22.97 11.81 -17.84
C GLN A 322 -23.36 13.27 -17.59
N LEU A 323 -24.68 13.55 -17.46
CA LEU A 323 -25.17 14.90 -17.18
C LEU A 323 -24.65 15.41 -15.83
N MET A 324 -24.72 14.56 -14.78
CA MET A 324 -24.21 14.92 -13.44
C MET A 324 -22.72 15.27 -13.48
N LEU A 325 -21.89 14.45 -14.16
CA LEU A 325 -20.46 14.70 -14.30
C LEU A 325 -20.17 15.98 -15.07
N LYS A 326 -20.90 16.23 -16.15
CA LYS A 326 -20.76 17.44 -16.96
C LYS A 326 -21.09 18.70 -16.15
N GLU A 327 -22.23 18.72 -15.47
CA GLU A 327 -22.64 19.84 -14.63
C GLU A 327 -21.65 20.10 -13.48
N TRP A 328 -21.11 19.03 -12.89
CA TRP A 328 -20.09 19.11 -11.86
C TRP A 328 -18.79 19.69 -12.40
N ARG A 329 -18.25 19.19 -13.53
CA ARG A 329 -17.03 19.70 -14.18
C ARG A 329 -17.17 21.19 -14.49
N GLU A 330 -18.28 21.60 -15.12
CA GLU A 330 -18.53 23.01 -15.44
C GLU A 330 -18.63 23.90 -14.20
N ARG A 331 -19.19 23.39 -13.10
CA ARG A 331 -19.21 24.09 -11.80
C ARG A 331 -17.80 24.28 -11.26
N ARG A 332 -16.99 23.22 -11.24
CA ARG A 332 -15.59 23.26 -10.76
C ARG A 332 -14.72 24.23 -11.57
N GLU A 333 -14.89 24.27 -12.88
CA GLU A 333 -14.18 25.22 -13.75
C GLU A 333 -14.54 26.68 -13.46
N ARG A 334 -15.78 26.93 -13.08
CA ARG A 334 -16.24 28.28 -12.66
C ARG A 334 -15.66 28.67 -11.29
N ASP A 335 -15.71 27.74 -10.33
CA ASP A 335 -15.29 27.97 -8.95
C ASP A 335 -13.77 28.16 -8.83
N SER A 336 -12.98 27.47 -9.66
CA SER A 336 -11.52 27.65 -9.73
C SER A 336 -11.10 29.09 -10.02
N ARG A 337 -11.97 29.88 -10.61
CA ARG A 337 -11.74 31.31 -10.90
C ARG A 337 -12.05 32.22 -9.71
N SER A 338 -12.67 31.72 -8.65
CA SER A 338 -13.14 32.53 -7.51
C SER A 338 -12.11 32.70 -6.40
N GLY A 339 -10.96 32.03 -6.46
CA GLY A 339 -9.81 32.27 -5.58
C GLY A 339 -9.96 31.85 -4.11
N ASN A 340 -10.85 30.94 -3.79
CA ASN A 340 -10.91 30.35 -2.44
C ASN A 340 -9.62 29.59 -2.14
N VAL A 341 -8.89 30.04 -1.10
CA VAL A 341 -7.70 29.33 -0.61
C VAL A 341 -8.16 28.24 0.34
N PRO A 342 -7.85 26.95 0.06
CA PRO A 342 -8.17 25.85 0.97
C PRO A 342 -7.51 26.03 2.34
N ARG A 343 -8.18 25.60 3.40
CA ARG A 343 -7.56 25.46 4.72
C ARG A 343 -6.72 24.20 4.72
N LEU A 344 -5.43 24.32 4.43
CA LEU A 344 -4.53 23.16 4.35
C LEU A 344 -4.46 22.40 5.68
N ILE A 345 -4.56 21.08 5.58
CA ILE A 345 -4.17 20.17 6.66
C ILE A 345 -2.65 20.09 6.67
N ASP A 346 -2.07 20.25 7.86
CA ASP A 346 -0.63 20.04 8.04
C ASP A 346 -0.34 18.74 8.75
N TRP A 347 0.76 18.08 8.35
CA TRP A 347 1.27 16.88 9.00
C TRP A 347 2.79 16.86 8.98
N PRO A 348 3.44 16.21 9.96
CA PRO A 348 4.90 16.20 10.05
C PRO A 348 5.54 15.45 8.89
N ALA A 349 6.64 15.98 8.39
CA ALA A 349 7.50 15.24 7.49
C ALA A 349 8.03 13.97 8.18
N MET A 350 8.33 12.93 7.40
CA MET A 350 8.96 11.74 7.96
C MET A 350 10.33 12.09 8.55
N PRO A 351 10.63 11.66 9.79
CA PRO A 351 11.94 11.94 10.39
C PRO A 351 13.05 11.27 9.58
N LYS A 352 14.19 11.96 9.49
CA LYS A 352 15.35 11.37 8.83
C LYS A 352 15.84 10.16 9.62
N PRO A 353 16.23 9.07 8.92
CA PRO A 353 16.81 7.91 9.58
C PRO A 353 18.20 8.23 10.13
N PRO A 354 18.77 7.36 10.98
CA PRO A 354 20.16 7.46 11.38
C PRO A 354 21.10 7.57 10.18
N GLN A 355 22.19 8.29 10.33
CA GLN A 355 23.19 8.43 9.27
C GLN A 355 24.30 7.37 9.42
N LYS A 356 24.80 6.89 8.28
CA LYS A 356 25.91 5.95 8.20
C LYS A 356 26.99 6.48 7.27
N THR A 357 28.23 6.43 7.73
CA THR A 357 29.38 6.73 6.90
C THR A 357 29.84 5.48 6.17
N ILE A 358 29.86 5.54 4.84
CA ILE A 358 30.36 4.48 3.97
C ILE A 358 31.65 4.93 3.28
N SER A 359 32.59 4.01 3.13
CA SER A 359 33.86 4.26 2.42
C SER A 359 33.72 3.77 0.98
N LEU A 360 33.80 4.68 0.03
CA LEU A 360 33.75 4.38 -1.40
C LEU A 360 35.16 4.43 -1.99
N LYS A 361 35.48 3.44 -2.80
CA LYS A 361 36.73 3.49 -3.62
C LYS A 361 36.37 4.18 -4.94
N THR A 362 37.07 5.26 -5.25
CA THR A 362 36.97 5.93 -6.55
C THR A 362 37.63 5.07 -7.64
N VAL A 363 37.27 5.36 -8.91
CA VAL A 363 37.91 4.70 -10.08
C VAL A 363 39.43 4.85 -10.09
N GLN A 364 39.95 5.89 -9.45
CA GLN A 364 41.38 6.18 -9.31
C GLN A 364 42.04 5.48 -8.09
N GLY A 365 41.28 4.60 -7.38
CA GLY A 365 41.77 3.85 -6.21
C GLY A 365 41.84 4.65 -4.90
N GLN A 366 41.39 5.90 -4.88
CA GLN A 366 41.31 6.70 -3.64
C GLN A 366 40.08 6.28 -2.84
N THR A 367 40.19 6.29 -1.51
CA THR A 367 39.07 6.03 -0.61
C THR A 367 38.46 7.36 -0.19
N THR A 368 37.15 7.56 -0.48
CA THR A 368 36.38 8.71 -0.03
C THR A 368 35.28 8.24 0.93
N SER A 369 35.05 8.97 2.01
CA SER A 369 33.99 8.69 2.95
C SER A 369 32.77 9.57 2.61
N VAL A 370 31.60 8.95 2.48
CA VAL A 370 30.33 9.63 2.23
C VAL A 370 29.34 9.26 3.32
N THR A 371 28.67 10.25 3.89
CA THR A 371 27.59 10.03 4.86
C THR A 371 26.27 9.91 4.10
N VAL A 372 25.54 8.83 4.35
CA VAL A 372 24.25 8.52 3.72
C VAL A 372 23.21 8.23 4.78
N ASP A 373 21.96 8.48 4.45
CA ASP A 373 20.85 8.12 5.29
C ASP A 373 20.70 6.59 5.34
N ASN A 374 20.60 6.04 6.54
CA ASN A 374 20.57 4.59 6.79
C ASN A 374 19.12 4.16 7.12
N TRP A 375 18.31 3.91 6.10
CA TRP A 375 16.91 3.56 6.26
C TRP A 375 16.68 2.15 6.83
N TYR A 376 17.70 1.31 6.82
CA TYR A 376 17.64 -0.07 7.30
C TYR A 376 18.98 -0.59 7.74
N GLU A 377 18.97 -1.60 8.59
CA GLU A 377 20.15 -2.43 8.91
C GLU A 377 19.90 -3.89 8.57
N ARG A 378 20.97 -4.62 8.30
CA ARG A 378 20.85 -6.06 8.12
C ARG A 378 20.50 -6.72 9.45
N ARG A 379 19.52 -7.63 9.43
CA ARG A 379 19.04 -8.35 10.62
C ARG A 379 20.17 -9.02 11.39
N GLN A 380 21.16 -9.57 10.70
CA GLN A 380 22.32 -10.21 11.31
C GLN A 380 23.26 -9.25 12.06
N ASP A 381 23.42 -8.01 11.55
CA ASP A 381 24.28 -7.02 12.21
C ASP A 381 23.67 -6.59 13.55
N ILE A 382 22.35 -6.43 13.58
CA ILE A 382 21.58 -6.14 14.80
C ILE A 382 21.72 -7.29 15.79
N ARG A 383 21.48 -8.53 15.36
CA ARG A 383 21.63 -9.73 16.22
C ARG A 383 23.06 -9.93 16.70
N GLY A 384 24.05 -9.61 15.87
CA GLY A 384 25.48 -9.70 16.23
C GLY A 384 25.88 -8.76 17.37
N ARG A 385 25.17 -7.65 17.56
CA ARG A 385 25.32 -6.73 18.71
C ARG A 385 24.54 -7.17 19.95
N GLY A 386 23.72 -8.20 19.85
CA GLY A 386 22.85 -8.66 20.93
C GLY A 386 21.50 -7.91 21.03
N ASP A 387 21.18 -7.07 20.03
CA ASP A 387 19.97 -6.30 20.01
C ASP A 387 18.78 -7.16 19.56
N LYS A 388 17.57 -6.81 20.04
CA LYS A 388 16.33 -7.44 19.60
C LYS A 388 15.98 -6.98 18.19
N VAL A 389 15.41 -7.91 17.42
CA VAL A 389 15.02 -7.69 16.04
C VAL A 389 13.52 -7.81 15.91
N LEU A 390 12.89 -6.83 15.31
CA LEU A 390 11.47 -6.89 14.94
C LEU A 390 11.28 -7.95 13.85
N ASN A 391 10.49 -8.97 14.14
CA ASN A 391 10.20 -10.03 13.18
C ASN A 391 8.93 -9.70 12.38
N TRP A 392 9.04 -9.79 11.05
CA TRP A 392 7.89 -9.65 10.16
C TRP A 392 7.46 -10.98 9.52
N GLU A 393 8.36 -11.97 9.50
CA GLU A 393 8.07 -13.27 8.91
C GLU A 393 6.90 -13.94 9.62
N ARG A 394 6.04 -14.58 8.84
CA ARG A 394 4.82 -15.23 9.33
C ARG A 394 4.57 -16.55 8.58
N PRO A 395 3.77 -17.47 9.16
CA PRO A 395 3.39 -18.70 8.47
C PRO A 395 2.54 -18.41 7.23
N PRO A 396 2.54 -19.31 6.22
CA PRO A 396 1.76 -19.11 4.99
C PRO A 396 0.25 -19.10 5.26
N GLN A 397 -0.51 -18.35 4.44
CA GLN A 397 -1.98 -18.18 4.54
C GLN A 397 -2.73 -19.51 4.68
N ARG A 398 -2.28 -20.56 3.99
CA ARG A 398 -2.91 -21.89 4.08
C ARG A 398 -3.06 -22.45 5.50
N LEU A 399 -2.22 -21.99 6.45
CA LEU A 399 -2.36 -22.40 7.86
C LEU A 399 -3.53 -21.68 8.53
N LEU A 400 -3.75 -20.39 8.20
CA LEU A 400 -4.92 -19.65 8.66
C LEU A 400 -6.20 -20.26 8.10
N ASP A 401 -6.21 -20.64 6.82
CA ASP A 401 -7.34 -21.29 6.14
C ASP A 401 -7.69 -22.65 6.80
N ASN A 402 -6.69 -23.30 7.41
CA ASN A 402 -6.86 -24.52 8.20
C ASN A 402 -7.19 -24.26 9.69
N GLY A 403 -7.50 -23.02 10.05
CA GLY A 403 -7.94 -22.65 11.40
C GLY A 403 -6.81 -22.35 12.40
N ILE A 404 -5.55 -22.27 11.95
CA ILE A 404 -4.45 -21.82 12.80
C ILE A 404 -4.59 -20.32 13.02
N ARG A 405 -4.57 -19.88 14.27
CA ARG A 405 -4.63 -18.47 14.65
C ARG A 405 -3.22 -17.89 14.70
N VAL A 406 -3.04 -16.74 14.09
CA VAL A 406 -1.73 -16.07 13.97
C VAL A 406 -1.86 -14.61 14.36
N LEU A 407 -0.92 -14.10 15.14
CA LEU A 407 -0.80 -12.66 15.41
C LEU A 407 -0.08 -11.95 14.25
N SER A 408 -0.29 -10.66 14.12
CA SER A 408 0.41 -9.85 13.10
C SER A 408 1.94 -9.83 13.26
N THR A 409 2.44 -10.32 14.40
CA THR A 409 3.87 -10.61 14.66
C THR A 409 4.38 -11.89 13.99
N GLY A 410 3.48 -12.70 13.43
CA GLY A 410 3.80 -14.04 12.91
C GLY A 410 3.75 -15.15 13.96
N GLU A 411 3.47 -14.82 15.23
CA GLU A 411 3.35 -15.80 16.32
C GLU A 411 2.06 -16.63 16.17
N ILE A 412 2.21 -17.95 16.25
CA ILE A 412 1.09 -18.88 16.25
C ILE A 412 0.50 -18.94 17.66
N LEU A 413 -0.79 -18.64 17.77
CA LEU A 413 -1.52 -18.82 19.02
C LEU A 413 -1.85 -20.29 19.21
N ASN A 414 -1.30 -20.91 20.24
CA ASN A 414 -1.68 -22.25 20.64
C ASN A 414 -3.13 -22.22 21.14
N CYS A 415 -3.95 -23.15 20.63
CA CYS A 415 -5.31 -23.37 21.11
C CYS A 415 -5.33 -23.95 22.50
#